data_99bc1a7418dbe2aee2665bff928b1a83
#
_entry.id   99bc1a7418dbe2aee2665bff928b1a83
#
_cell.length_a   1.000
_cell.length_b   1.000
_cell.length_c   1.000
_cell.angle_alpha   90.00
_cell.angle_beta   90.00
_cell.angle_gamma   90.00
#
_symmetry.space_group_name_H-M   'P 1'
#
loop_
_entity.id
_entity.type
_entity.pdbx_description
1 polymer ?
#
loop_
_entity_poly.entity_id
_entity_poly.type
_entity_poly.pdbx_seq_one_letter_code
_entity_poly.pdbx_strand_id
1 'polypeptide(L)'
;VSLLTDIVFHSTYPQAEIDREVEVICDEIDSYKDSPSELIFDEFETLMYPSQPLGRDILGKAERLRQYTTADALHFARQYYRPENAIFYVYGDVAFSTIVRRLERLLPTSDFASLPPFVHNEQQSPVPQMCSNIHRIERGTHQAHVLIGGPTFAGTDSRRFALVLLNNILGGPGMNSRLNISMRERAGLVYSVDSYLNTYPDTGFWNVYFGCDTHDTSRCSRLLRRELDKLMNKPLCPATLNAAKKQLCGQIGISTDSSEAYALALGKTYAHYNRYRSVPDIINAIQQVKAEEMQEVAQEVYQAERLTTLMYV
;
A
#
# COMPACT_ATOMS: atom_id res chain seq x y z
N VAL A 1 4.10 -9.59 -26.06
CA VAL A 1 2.73 -10.12 -25.99
C VAL A 1 2.75 -11.63 -25.83
N SER A 2 3.30 -12.40 -26.81
CA SER A 2 3.25 -13.87 -26.78
C SER A 2 3.82 -14.51 -25.51
N LEU A 3 4.99 -14.04 -25.03
CA LEU A 3 5.59 -14.55 -23.80
C LEU A 3 4.67 -14.35 -22.57
N LEU A 4 4.09 -13.16 -22.42
CA LEU A 4 3.20 -12.87 -21.30
C LEU A 4 1.89 -13.68 -21.34
N THR A 5 1.31 -13.84 -22.53
CA THR A 5 0.10 -14.67 -22.69
C THR A 5 0.39 -16.14 -22.42
N ASP A 6 1.56 -16.63 -22.80
CA ASP A 6 1.98 -18.01 -22.55
C ASP A 6 2.17 -18.26 -21.03
N ILE A 7 2.93 -17.39 -20.36
CA ILE A 7 3.17 -17.50 -18.90
C ILE A 7 1.85 -17.42 -18.13
N VAL A 8 0.93 -16.52 -18.49
CA VAL A 8 -0.30 -16.32 -17.71
C VAL A 8 -1.34 -17.40 -17.97
N PHE A 9 -1.52 -17.83 -19.23
CA PHE A 9 -2.66 -18.67 -19.60
C PHE A 9 -2.29 -20.14 -19.91
N HIS A 10 -1.00 -20.46 -20.11
CA HIS A 10 -0.58 -21.80 -20.51
C HIS A 10 0.44 -22.44 -19.54
N SER A 11 0.64 -21.84 -18.35
CA SER A 11 1.52 -22.45 -17.35
C SER A 11 0.98 -23.81 -16.86
N THR A 12 1.88 -24.77 -16.72
CA THR A 12 1.54 -26.18 -16.38
C THR A 12 1.79 -26.52 -14.92
N TYR A 13 2.51 -25.68 -14.19
CA TYR A 13 2.82 -25.82 -12.75
C TYR A 13 3.31 -27.23 -12.38
N PRO A 14 4.44 -27.72 -12.94
CA PRO A 14 4.95 -29.06 -12.61
C PRO A 14 5.22 -29.19 -11.09
N GLN A 15 4.86 -30.33 -10.48
CA GLN A 15 4.99 -30.52 -9.03
C GLN A 15 6.43 -30.30 -8.54
N ALA A 16 7.41 -30.78 -9.29
CA ALA A 16 8.83 -30.61 -8.92
C ALA A 16 9.26 -29.14 -8.87
N GLU A 17 8.65 -28.26 -9.66
CA GLU A 17 8.93 -26.81 -9.61
C GLU A 17 8.15 -26.14 -8.47
N ILE A 18 6.91 -26.59 -8.19
CA ILE A 18 6.17 -26.13 -7.00
C ILE A 18 6.94 -26.47 -5.73
N ASP A 19 7.44 -27.70 -5.61
CA ASP A 19 8.18 -28.14 -4.43
C ASP A 19 9.45 -27.31 -4.20
N ARG A 20 10.15 -26.94 -5.27
CA ARG A 20 11.34 -26.05 -5.19
C ARG A 20 10.96 -24.64 -4.79
N GLU A 21 9.93 -24.09 -5.41
CA GLU A 21 9.46 -22.71 -5.14
C GLU A 21 8.94 -22.57 -3.71
N VAL A 22 8.26 -23.60 -3.21
CA VAL A 22 7.77 -23.63 -1.82
C VAL A 22 8.92 -23.51 -0.82
N GLU A 23 10.05 -24.19 -1.04
CA GLU A 23 11.21 -24.03 -0.15
C GLU A 23 11.79 -22.60 -0.24
N VAL A 24 11.88 -22.02 -1.44
CA VAL A 24 12.30 -20.61 -1.62
C VAL A 24 11.40 -19.64 -0.86
N ILE A 25 10.08 -19.82 -0.97
CA ILE A 25 9.11 -18.98 -0.24
C ILE A 25 9.21 -19.22 1.29
N CYS A 26 9.47 -20.44 1.72
CA CYS A 26 9.69 -20.72 3.15
C CYS A 26 10.94 -20.01 3.69
N ASP A 27 12.03 -20.00 2.93
CA ASP A 27 13.25 -19.24 3.26
C ASP A 27 12.98 -17.73 3.29
N GLU A 28 12.15 -17.22 2.38
CA GLU A 28 11.69 -15.83 2.38
C GLU A 28 10.87 -15.50 3.63
N ILE A 29 9.91 -16.36 4.02
CA ILE A 29 9.13 -16.21 5.27
C ILE A 29 10.06 -16.13 6.49
N ASP A 30 11.08 -16.97 6.55
CA ASP A 30 12.02 -16.96 7.67
C ASP A 30 12.91 -15.70 7.65
N SER A 31 13.33 -15.25 6.46
CA SER A 31 14.07 -13.99 6.29
C SER A 31 13.27 -12.77 6.78
N TYR A 32 11.96 -12.73 6.50
CA TYR A 32 11.08 -11.65 7.02
C TYR A 32 10.97 -11.67 8.54
N LYS A 33 10.93 -12.84 9.17
CA LYS A 33 10.93 -12.94 10.64
C LYS A 33 12.19 -12.36 11.28
N ASP A 34 13.31 -12.42 10.57
CA ASP A 34 14.60 -11.86 10.99
C ASP A 34 14.76 -10.36 10.67
N SER A 35 13.76 -9.75 10.01
CA SER A 35 13.72 -8.33 9.67
C SER A 35 12.57 -7.60 10.40
N PRO A 36 12.75 -7.21 11.68
CA PRO A 36 11.69 -6.55 12.45
C PRO A 36 11.14 -5.27 11.82
N SER A 37 11.98 -4.53 11.08
CA SER A 37 11.60 -3.30 10.39
C SER A 37 10.66 -3.52 9.21
N GLU A 38 10.63 -4.72 8.64
CA GLU A 38 9.73 -5.10 7.55
C GLU A 38 8.49 -5.82 8.11
N LEU A 39 8.70 -6.82 8.94
CA LEU A 39 7.65 -7.63 9.54
C LEU A 39 6.60 -6.80 10.30
N ILE A 40 7.00 -5.68 10.91
CA ILE A 40 6.08 -4.81 11.66
C ILE A 40 4.94 -4.25 10.80
N PHE A 41 5.16 -4.06 9.50
CA PHE A 41 4.12 -3.57 8.59
C PHE A 41 3.06 -4.63 8.33
N ASP A 42 3.47 -5.88 8.08
CA ASP A 42 2.56 -7.00 7.82
C ASP A 42 1.75 -7.35 9.07
N GLU A 43 2.40 -7.41 10.24
CA GLU A 43 1.69 -7.63 11.50
C GLU A 43 0.73 -6.49 11.84
N PHE A 44 1.08 -5.24 11.51
CA PHE A 44 0.17 -4.12 11.69
C PHE A 44 -1.06 -4.21 10.79
N GLU A 45 -0.89 -4.61 9.53
CA GLU A 45 -2.02 -4.82 8.61
C GLU A 45 -2.93 -5.95 9.10
N THR A 46 -2.35 -7.02 9.66
CA THR A 46 -3.11 -8.10 10.32
C THR A 46 -3.92 -7.58 11.50
N LEU A 47 -3.38 -6.65 12.30
CA LEU A 47 -4.09 -6.02 13.41
C LEU A 47 -5.22 -5.09 12.92
N MET A 48 -5.00 -4.40 11.80
CA MET A 48 -6.01 -3.52 11.22
C MET A 48 -7.19 -4.29 10.60
N TYR A 49 -6.95 -5.48 10.04
CA TYR A 49 -7.96 -6.27 9.33
C TYR A 49 -8.04 -7.72 9.85
N PRO A 50 -8.31 -7.92 11.14
CA PRO A 50 -8.32 -9.27 11.72
C PRO A 50 -9.37 -10.14 11.07
N SER A 51 -9.00 -11.39 10.75
CA SER A 51 -9.87 -12.39 10.12
C SER A 51 -10.41 -12.02 8.73
N GLN A 52 -9.93 -10.95 8.13
CA GLN A 52 -10.30 -10.52 6.78
C GLN A 52 -9.20 -10.89 5.77
N PRO A 53 -9.51 -11.03 4.47
CA PRO A 53 -8.51 -11.36 3.46
C PRO A 53 -7.32 -10.40 3.42
N LEU A 54 -7.56 -9.10 3.59
CA LEU A 54 -6.55 -8.05 3.55
C LEU A 54 -5.54 -8.15 4.71
N GLY A 55 -5.95 -8.65 5.88
CA GLY A 55 -5.07 -8.85 7.02
C GLY A 55 -4.35 -10.20 7.05
N ARG A 56 -4.36 -10.95 5.94
CA ARG A 56 -3.59 -12.19 5.83
C ARG A 56 -2.19 -11.89 5.35
N ASP A 57 -1.22 -12.58 5.94
CA ASP A 57 0.15 -12.55 5.47
C ASP A 57 0.20 -12.93 3.97
N ILE A 58 0.86 -12.09 3.17
CA ILE A 58 0.93 -12.26 1.72
C ILE A 58 1.74 -13.49 1.31
N LEU A 59 2.77 -13.85 2.09
CA LEU A 59 3.57 -15.06 1.89
C LEU A 59 2.84 -16.32 2.37
N GLY A 60 1.81 -16.17 3.20
CA GLY A 60 1.07 -17.28 3.76
C GLY A 60 1.79 -17.97 4.92
N LYS A 61 1.61 -19.29 5.04
CA LYS A 61 2.20 -20.11 6.10
C LYS A 61 2.93 -21.30 5.52
N ALA A 62 4.18 -21.52 5.96
CA ALA A 62 5.03 -22.60 5.46
C ALA A 62 4.35 -23.99 5.50
N GLU A 63 3.60 -24.29 6.60
CA GLU A 63 2.92 -25.55 6.74
C GLU A 63 1.82 -25.77 5.68
N ARG A 64 1.17 -24.67 5.25
CA ARG A 64 0.15 -24.72 4.20
C ARG A 64 0.76 -24.75 2.81
N LEU A 65 1.84 -24.00 2.60
CA LEU A 65 2.55 -23.95 1.32
C LEU A 65 3.05 -25.33 0.90
N ARG A 66 3.61 -26.10 1.84
CA ARG A 66 4.08 -27.48 1.60
C ARG A 66 2.98 -28.49 1.26
N GLN A 67 1.72 -28.10 1.32
CA GLN A 67 0.58 -28.97 0.96
C GLN A 67 0.06 -28.70 -0.46
N TYR A 68 0.50 -27.62 -1.12
CA TYR A 68 0.01 -27.27 -2.45
C TYR A 68 0.50 -28.22 -3.52
N THR A 69 -0.40 -28.55 -4.42
CA THR A 69 -0.16 -29.46 -5.54
C THR A 69 -0.36 -28.75 -6.89
N THR A 70 0.15 -29.36 -7.96
CA THR A 70 -0.16 -28.97 -9.34
C THR A 70 -1.67 -28.79 -9.57
N ALA A 71 -2.50 -29.67 -8.98
CA ALA A 71 -3.95 -29.59 -9.12
C ALA A 71 -4.53 -28.32 -8.48
N ASP A 72 -4.01 -27.90 -7.31
CA ASP A 72 -4.43 -26.68 -6.62
C ASP A 72 -4.05 -25.45 -7.45
N ALA A 73 -2.80 -25.39 -7.95
CA ALA A 73 -2.32 -24.30 -8.79
C ALA A 73 -3.14 -24.17 -10.09
N LEU A 74 -3.38 -25.29 -10.78
CA LEU A 74 -4.21 -25.31 -12.00
C LEU A 74 -5.67 -24.94 -11.69
N HIS A 75 -6.23 -25.37 -10.56
CA HIS A 75 -7.57 -24.98 -10.16
C HIS A 75 -7.67 -23.47 -9.96
N PHE A 76 -6.71 -22.88 -9.24
CA PHE A 76 -6.64 -21.43 -9.03
C PHE A 76 -6.47 -20.67 -10.36
N ALA A 77 -5.54 -21.10 -11.21
CA ALA A 77 -5.29 -20.48 -12.51
C ALA A 77 -6.54 -20.50 -13.40
N ARG A 78 -7.24 -21.64 -13.50
CA ARG A 78 -8.50 -21.77 -14.26
C ARG A 78 -9.62 -20.87 -13.72
N GLN A 79 -9.62 -20.62 -12.42
CA GLN A 79 -10.64 -19.77 -11.80
C GLN A 79 -10.35 -18.29 -12.01
N TYR A 80 -9.10 -17.84 -11.90
CA TYR A 80 -8.76 -16.43 -11.81
C TYR A 80 -7.94 -15.89 -13.01
N TYR A 81 -7.10 -16.72 -13.64
CA TYR A 81 -6.27 -16.34 -14.78
C TYR A 81 -7.04 -16.52 -16.08
N ARG A 82 -8.02 -15.67 -16.26
CA ARG A 82 -8.97 -15.71 -17.37
C ARG A 82 -8.90 -14.41 -18.17
N PRO A 83 -9.07 -14.44 -19.52
CA PRO A 83 -9.04 -13.23 -20.32
C PRO A 83 -10.01 -12.14 -19.85
N GLU A 84 -11.22 -12.51 -19.41
CA GLU A 84 -12.22 -11.57 -18.91
C GLU A 84 -11.87 -10.96 -17.54
N ASN A 85 -10.94 -11.55 -16.79
CA ASN A 85 -10.42 -11.06 -15.51
C ASN A 85 -9.02 -10.46 -15.63
N ALA A 86 -8.50 -10.28 -16.84
CA ALA A 86 -7.15 -9.80 -17.09
C ALA A 86 -7.16 -8.41 -17.73
N ILE A 87 -6.22 -7.56 -17.29
CA ILE A 87 -5.94 -6.27 -17.92
C ILE A 87 -4.55 -6.33 -18.53
N PHE A 88 -4.49 -6.16 -19.85
CA PHE A 88 -3.23 -6.08 -20.57
C PHE A 88 -2.89 -4.61 -20.84
N TYR A 89 -1.85 -4.15 -20.20
CA TYR A 89 -1.37 -2.77 -20.33
C TYR A 89 -0.07 -2.71 -21.12
N VAL A 90 0.01 -1.76 -22.05
CA VAL A 90 1.20 -1.51 -22.87
C VAL A 90 1.50 -0.02 -22.90
N TYR A 91 2.73 0.32 -22.62
CA TYR A 91 3.26 1.67 -22.78
C TYR A 91 4.45 1.63 -23.75
N GLY A 92 4.40 2.43 -24.81
CA GLY A 92 5.47 2.50 -25.81
C GLY A 92 4.98 3.00 -27.16
N ASP A 93 5.90 3.14 -28.09
CA ASP A 93 5.61 3.56 -29.47
C ASP A 93 5.15 2.36 -30.32
N VAL A 94 3.90 1.98 -30.14
CA VAL A 94 3.27 0.89 -30.88
C VAL A 94 1.79 1.18 -31.14
N ALA A 95 1.32 0.88 -32.36
CA ALA A 95 -0.07 1.09 -32.69
C ALA A 95 -1.00 0.17 -31.88
N PHE A 96 -1.99 0.73 -31.18
CA PHE A 96 -2.96 0.01 -30.36
C PHE A 96 -3.62 -1.16 -31.11
N SER A 97 -4.04 -0.95 -32.36
CA SER A 97 -4.63 -1.99 -33.20
C SER A 97 -3.70 -3.20 -33.47
N THR A 98 -2.40 -3.00 -33.44
CA THR A 98 -1.42 -4.08 -33.56
C THR A 98 -1.38 -4.95 -32.32
N ILE A 99 -1.46 -4.32 -31.12
CA ILE A 99 -1.53 -5.04 -29.85
C ILE A 99 -2.83 -5.84 -29.76
N VAL A 100 -3.98 -5.20 -30.05
CA VAL A 100 -5.30 -5.85 -30.02
C VAL A 100 -5.30 -7.09 -30.92
N ARG A 101 -4.90 -6.98 -32.20
CA ARG A 101 -4.85 -8.12 -33.12
C ARG A 101 -3.94 -9.25 -32.66
N ARG A 102 -2.83 -8.92 -31.98
CA ARG A 102 -1.94 -9.95 -31.41
C ARG A 102 -2.57 -10.65 -30.21
N LEU A 103 -3.21 -9.90 -29.34
CA LEU A 103 -3.93 -10.47 -28.19
C LEU A 103 -5.08 -11.38 -28.65
N GLU A 104 -5.93 -10.92 -29.58
CA GLU A 104 -7.05 -11.71 -30.12
C GLU A 104 -6.62 -13.06 -30.72
N ARG A 105 -5.39 -13.15 -31.25
CA ARG A 105 -4.84 -14.40 -31.78
C ARG A 105 -4.26 -15.34 -30.71
N LEU A 106 -3.83 -14.78 -29.58
CA LEU A 106 -3.07 -15.50 -28.57
C LEU A 106 -3.90 -15.82 -27.32
N LEU A 107 -5.05 -15.16 -27.16
CA LEU A 107 -5.92 -15.44 -26.03
C LEU A 107 -6.67 -16.77 -26.25
N PRO A 108 -6.66 -17.67 -25.24
CA PRO A 108 -7.31 -18.98 -25.34
C PRO A 108 -8.82 -18.84 -25.18
N THR A 109 -9.52 -18.47 -26.22
CA THR A 109 -11.00 -18.29 -26.19
C THR A 109 -11.76 -19.59 -26.05
N SER A 110 -11.21 -20.72 -26.52
CA SER A 110 -11.85 -22.03 -26.47
C SER A 110 -11.80 -22.71 -25.09
N ASP A 111 -10.69 -22.52 -24.36
CA ASP A 111 -10.43 -23.25 -23.12
C ASP A 111 -11.28 -22.75 -21.94
N PHE A 112 -11.73 -21.51 -22.04
CA PHE A 112 -12.57 -20.87 -21.02
C PHE A 112 -14.06 -20.82 -21.38
N ALA A 113 -14.42 -21.13 -22.63
CA ALA A 113 -15.82 -21.08 -23.10
C ALA A 113 -16.75 -22.07 -22.36
N SER A 114 -16.22 -23.14 -21.81
CA SER A 114 -16.97 -24.14 -21.02
C SER A 114 -17.09 -23.79 -19.54
N LEU A 115 -16.37 -22.78 -19.05
CA LEU A 115 -16.43 -22.36 -17.66
C LEU A 115 -17.62 -21.41 -17.44
N PRO A 116 -18.20 -21.40 -16.23
CA PRO A 116 -19.21 -20.38 -15.90
C PRO A 116 -18.60 -18.97 -16.03
N PRO A 117 -19.40 -17.96 -16.39
CA PRO A 117 -18.93 -16.59 -16.45
C PRO A 117 -18.16 -16.19 -15.19
N PHE A 118 -17.09 -15.40 -15.35
CA PHE A 118 -16.35 -14.90 -14.20
C PHE A 118 -17.27 -13.94 -13.43
N VAL A 119 -17.61 -14.33 -12.21
CA VAL A 119 -18.39 -13.48 -11.31
C VAL A 119 -17.41 -12.79 -10.37
N HIS A 120 -17.31 -11.48 -10.48
CA HIS A 120 -16.70 -10.69 -9.42
C HIS A 120 -17.57 -10.87 -8.17
N ASN A 121 -17.09 -11.68 -7.24
CA ASN A 121 -17.73 -11.70 -5.93
C ASN A 121 -17.64 -10.28 -5.36
N GLU A 122 -18.79 -9.63 -5.16
CA GLU A 122 -18.87 -8.42 -4.35
C GLU A 122 -18.51 -8.82 -2.92
N GLN A 123 -17.21 -8.86 -2.64
CA GLN A 123 -16.75 -9.01 -1.27
C GLN A 123 -17.14 -7.74 -0.53
N GLN A 124 -17.66 -7.91 0.68
CA GLN A 124 -17.87 -6.77 1.55
C GLN A 124 -16.55 -6.02 1.70
N SER A 125 -16.59 -4.71 1.54
CA SER A 125 -15.40 -3.87 1.71
C SER A 125 -14.74 -4.17 3.05
N PRO A 126 -13.42 -4.36 3.09
CA PRO A 126 -12.72 -4.62 4.35
C PRO A 126 -12.99 -3.48 5.33
N VAL A 127 -13.40 -3.84 6.54
CA VAL A 127 -13.65 -2.87 7.61
C VAL A 127 -12.47 -2.91 8.58
N PRO A 128 -11.65 -1.86 8.62
CA PRO A 128 -10.53 -1.82 9.54
C PRO A 128 -11.02 -1.78 11.00
N GLN A 129 -10.34 -2.51 11.86
CA GLN A 129 -10.63 -2.49 13.28
C GLN A 129 -10.19 -1.16 13.89
N MET A 130 -11.12 -0.44 14.48
CA MET A 130 -10.81 0.75 15.28
C MET A 130 -10.55 0.33 16.72
N CYS A 131 -9.28 0.29 17.11
CA CYS A 131 -8.87 -0.03 18.48
C CYS A 131 -7.75 0.91 18.90
N SER A 132 -7.97 1.65 19.98
CA SER A 132 -6.89 2.40 20.64
C SER A 132 -6.08 1.44 21.54
N ASN A 133 -5.40 0.48 20.94
CA ASN A 133 -4.63 -0.52 21.64
C ASN A 133 -3.13 -0.34 21.42
N ILE A 134 -2.34 -0.63 22.46
CA ILE A 134 -0.89 -0.72 22.37
C ILE A 134 -0.50 -2.20 22.45
N HIS A 135 0.04 -2.71 21.35
CA HIS A 135 0.59 -4.06 21.25
C HIS A 135 2.11 -3.97 21.37
N ARG A 136 2.64 -4.47 22.47
CA ARG A 136 4.08 -4.54 22.71
C ARG A 136 4.52 -6.00 22.63
N ILE A 137 5.49 -6.26 21.75
CA ILE A 137 6.04 -7.60 21.52
C ILE A 137 7.54 -7.54 21.80
N GLU A 138 7.99 -8.40 22.72
CA GLU A 138 9.40 -8.56 23.04
C GLU A 138 10.06 -9.45 21.98
N ARG A 139 10.94 -8.86 21.17
CA ARG A 139 11.70 -9.58 20.10
C ARG A 139 13.20 -9.54 20.35
N GLY A 140 13.67 -8.89 21.43
CA GLY A 140 15.10 -8.77 21.74
C GLY A 140 15.88 -7.98 20.68
N THR A 141 15.25 -7.01 20.05
CA THR A 141 15.87 -6.15 19.05
C THR A 141 16.76 -5.09 19.70
N HIS A 142 17.86 -4.70 19.03
CA HIS A 142 18.73 -3.63 19.54
C HIS A 142 18.05 -2.26 19.58
N GLN A 143 17.07 -2.06 18.70
CA GLN A 143 16.25 -0.85 18.62
C GLN A 143 14.79 -1.21 18.77
N ALA A 144 14.01 -0.32 19.35
CA ALA A 144 12.57 -0.42 19.26
C ALA A 144 12.10 -0.01 17.87
N HIS A 145 11.25 -0.83 17.26
CA HIS A 145 10.52 -0.53 16.04
C HIS A 145 9.08 -0.21 16.42
N VAL A 146 8.61 0.96 16.06
CA VAL A 146 7.26 1.44 16.45
C VAL A 146 6.48 1.84 15.21
N LEU A 147 5.27 1.34 15.12
CA LEU A 147 4.30 1.69 14.10
C LEU A 147 3.00 2.15 14.76
N ILE A 148 2.59 3.37 14.45
CA ILE A 148 1.37 3.99 15.00
C ILE A 148 0.50 4.42 13.84
N GLY A 149 -0.76 3.98 13.81
CA GLY A 149 -1.66 4.31 12.71
C GLY A 149 -3.10 3.93 12.96
N GLY A 150 -3.91 4.16 11.96
CA GLY A 150 -5.35 3.87 12.05
C GLY A 150 -6.04 3.90 10.69
N PRO A 151 -7.36 3.60 10.66
CA PRO A 151 -8.15 3.53 9.43
C PRO A 151 -8.29 4.89 8.76
N THR A 152 -8.36 4.88 7.44
CA THR A 152 -8.60 6.05 6.60
C THR A 152 -9.66 5.78 5.54
N PHE A 153 -9.76 6.70 4.58
CA PHE A 153 -10.69 6.64 3.48
C PHE A 153 -10.25 5.64 2.40
N ALA A 154 -11.24 5.10 1.71
CA ALA A 154 -11.02 4.37 0.47
C ALA A 154 -10.34 5.25 -0.60
N GLY A 155 -9.61 4.64 -1.51
CA GLY A 155 -8.96 5.34 -2.62
C GLY A 155 -9.93 6.01 -3.60
N THR A 156 -11.24 5.70 -3.52
CA THR A 156 -12.31 6.35 -4.30
C THR A 156 -12.83 7.64 -3.66
N ASP A 157 -12.58 7.86 -2.35
CA ASP A 157 -13.02 9.06 -1.63
C ASP A 157 -12.27 10.32 -2.14
N SER A 158 -13.00 11.42 -2.32
CA SER A 158 -12.44 12.68 -2.79
C SER A 158 -11.47 13.31 -1.80
N ARG A 159 -11.70 13.14 -0.49
CA ARG A 159 -10.88 13.65 0.62
C ARG A 159 -9.47 13.05 0.67
N ARG A 160 -9.21 11.98 -0.08
CA ARG A 160 -7.88 11.36 -0.17
C ARG A 160 -6.78 12.33 -0.58
N PHE A 161 -7.06 13.37 -1.39
CA PHE A 161 -6.04 14.33 -1.80
C PHE A 161 -5.59 15.22 -0.63
N ALA A 162 -6.52 15.59 0.25
CA ALA A 162 -6.19 16.27 1.50
C ALA A 162 -5.34 15.35 2.41
N LEU A 163 -5.68 14.06 2.50
CA LEU A 163 -4.93 13.09 3.27
C LEU A 163 -3.53 12.82 2.71
N VAL A 164 -3.38 12.71 1.38
CA VAL A 164 -2.06 12.58 0.72
C VAL A 164 -1.18 13.79 1.03
N LEU A 165 -1.75 14.99 0.98
CA LEU A 165 -1.02 16.22 1.29
C LEU A 165 -0.64 16.30 2.78
N LEU A 166 -1.55 15.90 3.69
CA LEU A 166 -1.26 15.77 5.12
C LEU A 166 -0.12 14.77 5.39
N ASN A 167 -0.19 13.60 4.77
CA ASN A 167 0.85 12.56 4.88
C ASN A 167 2.21 13.08 4.42
N ASN A 168 2.26 13.77 3.29
CA ASN A 168 3.49 14.35 2.77
C ASN A 168 4.09 15.41 3.71
N ILE A 169 3.26 16.29 4.29
CA ILE A 169 3.69 17.31 5.26
C ILE A 169 4.19 16.65 6.55
N LEU A 170 3.52 15.60 7.01
CA LEU A 170 3.80 14.97 8.29
C LEU A 170 5.12 14.18 8.26
N GLY A 171 5.24 13.23 7.35
CA GLY A 171 6.38 12.31 7.27
C GLY A 171 6.65 11.82 5.85
N GLY A 172 6.40 12.65 4.83
CA GLY A 172 6.77 12.35 3.45
C GLY A 172 8.28 12.34 3.23
N PRO A 173 8.75 11.97 2.03
CA PRO A 173 10.16 11.68 1.74
C PRO A 173 11.09 12.89 1.83
N GLY A 174 10.54 14.10 2.02
CA GLY A 174 11.34 15.31 2.17
C GLY A 174 11.93 15.47 3.57
N MET A 175 13.20 15.82 3.69
CA MET A 175 13.86 16.11 4.98
C MET A 175 13.19 17.25 5.76
N ASN A 176 12.36 18.05 5.11
CA ASN A 176 11.58 19.13 5.69
C ASN A 176 10.22 18.68 6.26
N SER A 177 9.90 17.39 6.24
CA SER A 177 8.68 16.86 6.86
C SER A 177 8.69 17.12 8.37
N ARG A 178 7.49 17.31 8.95
CA ARG A 178 7.36 17.73 10.37
C ARG A 178 7.96 16.72 11.34
N LEU A 179 7.77 15.43 11.10
CA LEU A 179 8.32 14.39 11.96
C LEU A 179 9.85 14.32 11.84
N ASN A 180 10.38 14.40 10.63
CA ASN A 180 11.82 14.42 10.41
C ASN A 180 12.47 15.59 11.17
N ILE A 181 11.93 16.81 11.02
CA ILE A 181 12.41 17.97 11.76
C ILE A 181 12.27 17.80 13.27
N SER A 182 11.12 17.31 13.78
CA SER A 182 10.86 17.30 15.22
C SER A 182 11.55 16.14 15.94
N MET A 183 11.60 14.96 15.35
CA MET A 183 12.08 13.74 16.01
C MET A 183 13.54 13.43 15.66
N ARG A 184 13.94 13.66 14.40
CA ARG A 184 15.30 13.38 13.95
C ARG A 184 16.22 14.59 14.12
N GLU A 185 15.91 15.73 13.46
CA GLU A 185 16.84 16.87 13.42
C GLU A 185 16.94 17.61 14.78
N ARG A 186 15.80 17.88 15.41
CA ARG A 186 15.79 18.66 16.67
C ARG A 186 15.99 17.83 17.91
N ALA A 187 15.37 16.65 17.95
CA ALA A 187 15.41 15.80 19.15
C ALA A 187 16.51 14.74 19.10
N GLY A 188 16.98 14.34 17.91
CA GLY A 188 18.01 13.32 17.72
C GLY A 188 17.61 11.94 18.26
N LEU A 189 16.30 11.60 18.25
CA LEU A 189 15.77 10.41 18.88
C LEU A 189 15.58 9.24 17.94
N VAL A 190 15.43 9.52 16.65
CA VAL A 190 15.15 8.52 15.63
C VAL A 190 16.16 8.61 14.49
N TYR A 191 16.53 7.45 13.94
CA TYR A 191 17.37 7.39 12.75
C TYR A 191 16.53 7.66 11.48
N SER A 192 15.36 7.03 11.41
CA SER A 192 14.37 7.25 10.35
C SER A 192 12.99 7.44 10.95
N VAL A 193 12.16 8.23 10.29
CA VAL A 193 10.74 8.39 10.59
C VAL A 193 10.00 8.71 9.32
N ASP A 194 9.06 7.85 8.97
CA ASP A 194 8.32 7.92 7.72
C ASP A 194 6.82 7.75 7.97
N SER A 195 6.01 8.41 7.17
CA SER A 195 4.56 8.32 7.20
C SER A 195 4.04 7.69 5.92
N TYR A 196 3.26 6.63 6.05
CA TYR A 196 2.74 5.83 4.95
C TYR A 196 1.23 5.94 4.86
N LEU A 197 0.72 5.91 3.66
CA LEU A 197 -0.69 5.89 3.36
C LEU A 197 -0.98 4.74 2.42
N ASN A 198 -1.63 3.70 2.94
CA ASN A 198 -2.06 2.55 2.18
C ASN A 198 -3.52 2.73 1.78
N THR A 199 -3.78 2.88 0.49
CA THR A 199 -5.12 3.08 -0.05
C THR A 199 -5.49 1.97 -1.02
N TYR A 200 -6.61 1.31 -0.71
CA TYR A 200 -7.26 0.32 -1.54
C TYR A 200 -8.52 0.94 -2.19
N PRO A 201 -9.10 0.34 -3.22
CA PRO A 201 -10.31 0.88 -3.85
C PRO A 201 -11.48 1.12 -2.90
N ASP A 202 -11.60 0.33 -1.87
CA ASP A 202 -12.73 0.20 -0.94
C ASP A 202 -12.39 0.47 0.52
N THR A 203 -11.10 0.58 0.88
CA THR A 203 -10.64 0.85 2.25
C THR A 203 -9.29 1.56 2.25
N GLY A 204 -8.76 1.85 3.43
CA GLY A 204 -7.41 2.38 3.60
C GLY A 204 -7.00 2.49 5.07
N PHE A 205 -5.69 2.59 5.29
CA PHE A 205 -5.12 2.93 6.58
C PHE A 205 -3.89 3.81 6.41
N TRP A 206 -3.59 4.54 7.45
CA TRP A 206 -2.43 5.41 7.56
C TRP A 206 -1.58 4.96 8.74
N ASN A 207 -0.27 5.07 8.61
CA ASN A 207 0.64 4.80 9.72
C ASN A 207 1.91 5.65 9.65
N VAL A 208 2.57 5.77 10.81
CA VAL A 208 3.92 6.31 10.97
C VAL A 208 4.79 5.23 11.58
N TYR A 209 5.91 4.95 10.90
CA TYR A 209 6.97 4.10 11.41
C TYR A 209 8.14 4.95 11.92
N PHE A 210 8.75 4.54 13.02
CA PHE A 210 10.05 5.05 13.47
C PHE A 210 10.83 3.99 14.25
N GLY A 211 12.16 4.03 14.09
CA GLY A 211 13.11 3.28 14.90
C GLY A 211 13.79 4.19 15.92
N CYS A 212 13.85 3.79 17.18
CA CYS A 212 14.48 4.55 18.26
C CYS A 212 15.06 3.62 19.34
N ASP A 213 15.80 4.19 20.29
CA ASP A 213 16.17 3.44 21.48
C ASP A 213 14.94 3.06 22.30
N THR A 214 14.95 1.87 22.89
CA THR A 214 13.80 1.32 23.64
C THR A 214 13.31 2.26 24.75
N HIS A 215 14.21 2.97 25.43
CA HIS A 215 13.86 3.91 26.49
C HIS A 215 13.26 5.23 25.99
N ASP A 216 13.41 5.55 24.69
CA ASP A 216 12.91 6.79 24.08
C ASP A 216 11.54 6.63 23.41
N THR A 217 10.99 5.42 23.34
CA THR A 217 9.70 5.12 22.65
C THR A 217 8.55 6.04 23.10
N SER A 218 8.41 6.25 24.44
CA SER A 218 7.39 7.14 24.99
C SER A 218 7.61 8.61 24.64
N ARG A 219 8.86 9.05 24.52
CA ARG A 219 9.21 10.41 24.14
C ARG A 219 8.92 10.64 22.65
N CYS A 220 9.27 9.69 21.80
CA CYS A 220 8.97 9.69 20.38
C CYS A 220 7.45 9.72 20.13
N SER A 221 6.68 8.87 20.79
CA SER A 221 5.21 8.84 20.67
C SER A 221 4.57 10.17 21.09
N ARG A 222 5.06 10.83 22.13
CA ARG A 222 4.58 12.16 22.53
C ARG A 222 4.93 13.23 21.51
N LEU A 223 6.10 13.17 20.86
CA LEU A 223 6.47 14.10 19.79
C LEU A 223 5.57 13.92 18.56
N LEU A 224 5.35 12.67 18.16
CA LEU A 224 4.40 12.35 17.09
C LEU A 224 3.01 12.93 17.43
N ARG A 225 2.44 12.59 18.60
CA ARG A 225 1.12 13.09 19.00
C ARG A 225 1.04 14.62 18.93
N ARG A 226 2.06 15.31 19.41
CA ARG A 226 2.10 16.78 19.33
C ARG A 226 2.05 17.32 17.88
N GLU A 227 2.70 16.66 16.93
CA GLU A 227 2.63 17.08 15.52
C GLU A 227 1.25 16.80 14.90
N LEU A 228 0.62 15.67 15.27
CA LEU A 228 -0.76 15.37 14.87
C LEU A 228 -1.74 16.40 15.45
N ASP A 229 -1.62 16.72 16.75
CA ASP A 229 -2.46 17.73 17.42
C ASP A 229 -2.37 19.10 16.76
N LYS A 230 -1.18 19.51 16.30
CA LYS A 230 -1.01 20.77 15.56
C LYS A 230 -1.78 20.80 14.25
N LEU A 231 -1.85 19.65 13.53
CA LEU A 231 -2.61 19.55 12.29
C LEU A 231 -4.12 19.53 12.52
N MET A 232 -4.57 18.93 13.65
CA MET A 232 -5.98 18.86 14.03
C MET A 232 -6.52 20.21 14.56
N ASN A 233 -5.71 20.92 15.35
CA ASN A 233 -6.19 22.08 16.11
C ASN A 233 -6.10 23.41 15.35
N LYS A 234 -5.29 23.48 14.29
CA LYS A 234 -5.12 24.73 13.55
C LYS A 234 -4.97 24.48 12.04
N PRO A 235 -5.76 25.16 11.22
CA PRO A 235 -5.60 25.10 9.77
C PRO A 235 -4.23 25.64 9.36
N LEU A 236 -3.70 25.13 8.26
CA LEU A 236 -2.43 25.60 7.70
C LEU A 236 -2.57 27.03 7.18
N CYS A 237 -1.59 27.87 7.45
CA CYS A 237 -1.56 29.18 6.82
C CYS A 237 -1.35 29.06 5.29
N PRO A 238 -1.84 30.03 4.50
CA PRO A 238 -1.77 29.96 3.04
C PRO A 238 -0.36 29.72 2.49
N ALA A 239 0.66 30.32 3.10
CA ALA A 239 2.04 30.16 2.67
C ALA A 239 2.53 28.71 2.84
N THR A 240 2.23 28.08 3.99
CA THR A 240 2.60 26.67 4.27
C THR A 240 1.85 25.71 3.35
N LEU A 241 0.54 25.93 3.15
CA LEU A 241 -0.27 25.13 2.25
C LEU A 241 0.25 25.19 0.82
N ASN A 242 0.52 26.38 0.30
CA ASN A 242 1.03 26.56 -1.06
C ASN A 242 2.42 25.92 -1.25
N ALA A 243 3.31 26.05 -0.25
CA ALA A 243 4.61 25.39 -0.28
C ALA A 243 4.47 23.85 -0.31
N ALA A 244 3.58 23.27 0.50
CA ALA A 244 3.32 21.83 0.52
C ALA A 244 2.73 21.34 -0.81
N LYS A 245 1.77 22.06 -1.38
CA LYS A 245 1.22 21.75 -2.70
C LYS A 245 2.28 21.76 -3.79
N LYS A 246 3.11 22.81 -3.80
CA LYS A 246 4.22 22.94 -4.77
C LYS A 246 5.20 21.77 -4.65
N GLN A 247 5.57 21.40 -3.41
CA GLN A 247 6.47 20.29 -3.15
C GLN A 247 5.87 18.97 -3.66
N LEU A 248 4.63 18.64 -3.29
CA LEU A 248 3.97 17.40 -3.70
C LEU A 248 3.80 17.32 -5.23
N CYS A 249 3.37 18.42 -5.87
CA CYS A 249 3.27 18.48 -7.33
C CYS A 249 4.63 18.27 -8.02
N GLY A 250 5.71 18.84 -7.44
CA GLY A 250 7.07 18.62 -7.94
C GLY A 250 7.52 17.16 -7.80
N GLN A 251 7.24 16.50 -6.68
CA GLN A 251 7.53 15.08 -6.46
C GLN A 251 6.78 14.20 -7.46
N ILE A 252 5.50 14.49 -7.72
CA ILE A 252 4.70 13.78 -8.73
C ILE A 252 5.32 13.99 -10.13
N GLY A 253 5.71 15.21 -10.47
CA GLY A 253 6.39 15.48 -11.75
C GLY A 253 7.65 14.63 -11.92
N ILE A 254 8.53 14.63 -10.92
CA ILE A 254 9.77 13.81 -10.95
C ILE A 254 9.47 12.31 -11.06
N SER A 255 8.46 11.81 -10.35
CA SER A 255 8.09 10.38 -10.40
C SER A 255 7.60 9.94 -11.78
N THR A 256 7.12 10.87 -12.61
CA THR A 256 6.65 10.58 -13.98
C THR A 256 7.76 10.62 -15.03
N ASP A 257 8.98 11.06 -14.68
CA ASP A 257 10.12 11.02 -15.59
C ASP A 257 10.58 9.57 -15.85
N SER A 258 10.32 8.64 -14.93
CA SER A 258 10.50 7.21 -15.18
C SER A 258 9.32 6.65 -15.96
N SER A 259 9.54 6.35 -17.24
CA SER A 259 8.51 5.75 -18.10
C SER A 259 7.98 4.42 -17.57
N GLU A 260 8.83 3.61 -16.94
CA GLU A 260 8.46 2.32 -16.35
C GLU A 260 7.55 2.54 -15.13
N ALA A 261 7.96 3.37 -14.18
CA ALA A 261 7.17 3.68 -12.99
C ALA A 261 5.81 4.30 -13.36
N TYR A 262 5.81 5.20 -14.35
CA TYR A 262 4.58 5.80 -14.88
C TYR A 262 3.65 4.75 -15.50
N ALA A 263 4.19 3.85 -16.32
CA ALA A 263 3.44 2.78 -16.96
C ALA A 263 2.78 1.85 -15.94
N LEU A 264 3.54 1.41 -14.94
CA LEU A 264 3.04 0.55 -13.85
C LEU A 264 1.95 1.26 -13.04
N ALA A 265 2.15 2.53 -12.69
CA ALA A 265 1.16 3.32 -11.96
C ALA A 265 -0.16 3.48 -12.72
N LEU A 266 -0.10 3.70 -14.04
CA LEU A 266 -1.28 3.79 -14.88
C LEU A 266 -2.01 2.44 -14.98
N GLY A 267 -1.30 1.35 -15.24
CA GLY A 267 -1.86 0.00 -15.31
C GLY A 267 -2.55 -0.37 -13.99
N LYS A 268 -1.88 -0.15 -12.86
CA LYS A 268 -2.44 -0.39 -11.53
C LYS A 268 -3.68 0.47 -11.26
N THR A 269 -3.64 1.76 -11.62
CA THR A 269 -4.79 2.67 -11.45
C THR A 269 -6.00 2.20 -12.26
N TYR A 270 -5.79 1.76 -13.50
CA TYR A 270 -6.86 1.24 -14.32
C TYR A 270 -7.43 -0.08 -13.76
N ALA A 271 -6.55 -0.99 -13.31
CA ALA A 271 -6.97 -2.25 -12.70
C ALA A 271 -7.86 -2.05 -11.48
N HIS A 272 -7.53 -1.07 -10.63
CA HIS A 272 -8.29 -0.81 -9.40
C HIS A 272 -9.55 0.03 -9.60
N TYR A 273 -9.54 0.98 -10.55
CA TYR A 273 -10.59 2.01 -10.63
C TYR A 273 -11.35 2.00 -11.97
N ASN A 274 -10.96 1.14 -12.89
CA ASN A 274 -11.50 1.07 -14.27
C ASN A 274 -11.56 2.45 -14.95
N ARG A 275 -10.60 3.31 -14.63
CA ARG A 275 -10.49 4.66 -15.19
C ARG A 275 -9.06 5.14 -15.22
N TYR A 276 -8.76 5.95 -16.22
CA TYR A 276 -7.51 6.67 -16.34
C TYR A 276 -7.59 8.01 -15.60
N ARG A 277 -6.52 8.37 -14.90
CA ARG A 277 -6.31 9.72 -14.38
C ARG A 277 -4.99 10.24 -14.89
N SER A 278 -5.03 11.36 -15.58
CA SER A 278 -3.81 12.00 -16.04
C SER A 278 -3.07 12.69 -14.88
N VAL A 279 -1.77 12.90 -15.04
CA VAL A 279 -0.97 13.68 -14.07
C VAL A 279 -1.54 15.08 -13.86
N PRO A 280 -1.95 15.83 -14.92
CA PRO A 280 -2.63 17.10 -14.75
C PRO A 280 -3.90 17.02 -13.89
N ASP A 281 -4.70 15.96 -14.01
CA ASP A 281 -5.91 15.79 -13.18
C ASP A 281 -5.57 15.63 -11.70
N ILE A 282 -4.51 14.87 -11.40
CA ILE A 282 -4.01 14.68 -10.03
C ILE A 282 -3.49 16.01 -9.47
N ILE A 283 -2.67 16.72 -10.24
CA ILE A 283 -2.13 18.03 -9.85
C ILE A 283 -3.26 19.03 -9.60
N ASN A 284 -4.25 19.08 -10.49
CA ASN A 284 -5.40 19.95 -10.32
C ASN A 284 -6.19 19.62 -9.04
N ALA A 285 -6.42 18.35 -8.76
CA ALA A 285 -7.09 17.93 -7.53
C ALA A 285 -6.31 18.37 -6.27
N ILE A 286 -4.99 18.22 -6.25
CA ILE A 286 -4.13 18.69 -5.14
C ILE A 286 -4.20 20.21 -5.00
N GLN A 287 -4.21 20.95 -6.11
CA GLN A 287 -4.29 22.42 -6.09
C GLN A 287 -5.63 22.94 -5.52
N GLN A 288 -6.70 22.17 -5.64
CA GLN A 288 -8.03 22.54 -5.11
C GLN A 288 -8.18 22.27 -3.60
N VAL A 289 -7.32 21.49 -2.97
CA VAL A 289 -7.40 21.19 -1.53
C VAL A 289 -7.32 22.48 -0.71
N LYS A 290 -8.21 22.62 0.28
CA LYS A 290 -8.29 23.78 1.19
C LYS A 290 -7.69 23.44 2.54
N ALA A 291 -7.27 24.46 3.28
CA ALA A 291 -6.69 24.31 4.62
C ALA A 291 -7.72 23.75 5.62
N GLU A 292 -8.97 24.18 5.50
CA GLU A 292 -10.10 23.74 6.32
C GLU A 292 -10.38 22.24 6.08
N GLU A 293 -10.44 21.82 4.81
CA GLU A 293 -10.61 20.41 4.44
C GLU A 293 -9.50 19.53 5.02
N MET A 294 -8.24 20.00 4.96
CA MET A 294 -7.11 19.27 5.56
C MET A 294 -7.25 19.16 7.07
N GLN A 295 -7.73 20.20 7.74
CA GLN A 295 -7.96 20.16 9.18
C GLN A 295 -9.08 19.18 9.54
N GLU A 296 -10.21 19.19 8.83
CA GLU A 296 -11.31 18.25 9.01
C GLU A 296 -10.84 16.79 8.83
N VAL A 297 -10.09 16.53 7.77
CA VAL A 297 -9.48 15.20 7.54
C VAL A 297 -8.51 14.82 8.66
N ALA A 298 -7.67 15.73 9.11
CA ALA A 298 -6.77 15.48 10.23
C ALA A 298 -7.54 15.17 11.53
N GLN A 299 -8.62 15.91 11.80
CA GLN A 299 -9.50 15.68 12.96
C GLN A 299 -10.20 14.32 12.90
N GLU A 300 -10.54 13.81 11.72
CA GLU A 300 -11.14 12.50 11.58
C GLU A 300 -10.11 11.36 11.70
N VAL A 301 -8.95 11.50 11.06
CA VAL A 301 -7.98 10.41 10.92
C VAL A 301 -7.03 10.30 12.12
N TYR A 302 -6.63 11.43 12.73
CA TYR A 302 -5.57 11.46 13.74
C TYR A 302 -6.06 11.47 15.20
N GLN A 303 -7.35 11.17 15.44
CA GLN A 303 -7.86 11.03 16.80
C GLN A 303 -7.16 9.91 17.56
N ALA A 304 -6.80 10.16 18.81
CA ALA A 304 -6.05 9.20 19.62
C ALA A 304 -6.78 7.86 19.79
N GLU A 305 -8.11 7.92 19.87
CA GLU A 305 -9.01 6.78 20.06
C GLU A 305 -9.07 5.87 18.82
N ARG A 306 -8.59 6.35 17.69
CA ARG A 306 -8.56 5.62 16.41
C ARG A 306 -7.20 5.03 16.09
N LEU A 307 -6.17 5.33 16.89
CA LEU A 307 -4.79 4.93 16.59
C LEU A 307 -4.40 3.67 17.35
N THR A 308 -3.99 2.66 16.61
CA THR A 308 -3.34 1.45 17.13
C THR A 308 -1.84 1.66 17.12
N THR A 309 -1.17 1.16 18.16
CA THR A 309 0.30 1.13 18.24
C THR A 309 0.78 -0.31 18.27
N LEU A 310 1.67 -0.66 17.34
CA LEU A 310 2.45 -1.90 17.38
C LEU A 310 3.92 -1.53 17.66
N MET A 311 4.53 -2.26 18.61
CA MET A 311 5.89 -1.96 19.07
C MET A 311 6.67 -3.26 19.27
N TYR A 312 7.82 -3.37 18.63
CA TYR A 312 8.85 -4.38 18.94
C TYR A 312 9.93 -3.77 19.81
N VAL A 313 10.34 -4.51 20.85
CA VAL A 313 11.37 -4.10 21.80
C VAL A 313 12.29 -5.25 22.13
#